data_0a73c6e2f084274215546881be488a3b
#
_entry.id   0a73c6e2f084274215546881be488a3b
#
_cell.length_a   1.000
_cell.length_b   1.000
_cell.length_c   1.000
_cell.angle_alpha   90.00
_cell.angle_beta   90.00
_cell.angle_gamma   90.00
#
_symmetry.space_group_name_H-M   'P 1'
#
loop_
_entity.id
_entity.type
_entity.pdbx_description
1 polymer ?
#
loop_
_entity_poly.entity_id
_entity_poly.type
_entity_poly.pdbx_seq_one_letter_code
_entity_poly.pdbx_strand_id
1 'polypeptide(L)'
;MQLCLSQCPGVLAGVSTLFNRIDGIESLLHAGAVMDKQTLTPAQLAAYIDHTLLKADATAKDIEKLCAEARENQFYSVCVNGSWVGQVRHCLEGTSVKVASVVGFPLGAMSGDAKRFETEAAIDDGAHEIDVVLNLGRLKAGDDKYVLRELRDVVEAADEWPVKVIIETCLLTREEKIRVCQLVVESGAKFVKTSTGFSTGGATVDDVRLMRETVGPKFGVKASGGIRDTQTALAMIEAGATRLGTSASVAIVKGLAEIKSDG
;
A
#
# COMPACT_ATOMS: atom_id res chain seq x y z
N MET A 1 31.10 39.43 -21.58
CA MET A 1 31.67 39.73 -20.25
C MET A 1 31.74 38.39 -19.52
N GLN A 2 32.93 37.80 -19.56
CA GLN A 2 33.29 36.52 -18.98
C GLN A 2 33.54 36.69 -17.49
N LEU A 3 32.91 35.88 -16.64
CA LEU A 3 33.32 35.79 -15.23
C LEU A 3 33.42 34.33 -14.82
N CYS A 4 34.62 34.02 -14.38
CA CYS A 4 35.22 32.84 -13.82
C CYS A 4 34.33 32.06 -12.83
N LEU A 5 34.21 30.75 -13.07
CA LEU A 5 33.93 29.73 -12.04
C LEU A 5 35.25 29.07 -11.64
N SER A 6 35.73 29.38 -10.45
CA SER A 6 36.84 28.67 -9.81
C SER A 6 36.35 27.86 -8.61
N GLN A 7 36.39 26.56 -8.76
CA GLN A 7 36.80 25.52 -7.80
C GLN A 7 36.32 25.58 -6.34
N CYS A 8 35.45 24.62 -5.99
CA CYS A 8 35.44 23.95 -4.70
C CYS A 8 35.32 22.43 -4.92
N PRO A 9 36.36 21.64 -4.68
CA PRO A 9 36.25 20.17 -4.71
C PRO A 9 35.88 19.67 -3.30
N GLY A 10 34.78 18.99 -3.11
CA GLY A 10 34.53 18.33 -1.83
C GLY A 10 33.12 17.85 -1.51
N VAL A 11 32.10 18.11 -2.34
CA VAL A 11 30.69 17.79 -1.97
C VAL A 11 30.06 16.64 -2.79
N LEU A 12 30.74 16.10 -3.79
CA LEU A 12 30.14 15.12 -4.71
C LEU A 12 30.30 13.64 -4.32
N ALA A 13 31.00 13.29 -3.25
CA ALA A 13 31.23 11.89 -2.87
C ALA A 13 30.13 11.28 -1.97
N GLY A 14 29.29 12.09 -1.34
CA GLY A 14 28.23 11.60 -0.40
C GLY A 14 26.89 11.32 -1.03
N VAL A 15 26.56 11.90 -2.17
CA VAL A 15 25.22 11.80 -2.78
C VAL A 15 25.07 10.56 -3.64
N SER A 16 26.14 10.08 -4.27
CA SER A 16 26.13 8.91 -5.15
C SER A 16 25.87 7.59 -4.40
N THR A 17 26.24 7.49 -3.13
CA THR A 17 26.08 6.26 -2.32
C THR A 17 24.68 6.11 -1.73
N LEU A 18 23.92 7.21 -1.57
CA LEU A 18 22.53 7.13 -1.12
C LEU A 18 21.56 6.76 -2.26
N PHE A 19 21.77 7.28 -3.47
CA PHE A 19 20.94 6.95 -4.64
C PHE A 19 21.06 5.48 -5.03
N ASN A 20 22.25 4.90 -5.02
CA ASN A 20 22.45 3.48 -5.35
C ASN A 20 21.84 2.50 -4.31
N ARG A 21 21.48 2.95 -3.12
CA ARG A 21 20.83 2.11 -2.10
C ARG A 21 19.31 2.05 -2.29
N ILE A 22 18.69 3.11 -2.81
CA ILE A 22 17.25 3.17 -3.05
C ILE A 22 16.90 2.39 -4.33
N ASP A 23 17.67 2.55 -5.40
CA ASP A 23 17.49 1.82 -6.67
C ASP A 23 17.66 0.30 -6.50
N GLY A 24 18.49 -0.15 -5.57
CA GLY A 24 18.67 -1.57 -5.25
C GLY A 24 17.44 -2.21 -4.58
N ILE A 25 16.70 -1.47 -3.78
CA ILE A 25 15.50 -1.97 -3.08
C ILE A 25 14.29 -1.95 -4.02
N GLU A 26 14.13 -0.92 -4.84
CA GLU A 26 13.08 -0.86 -5.87
C GLU A 26 13.28 -1.94 -6.94
N SER A 27 14.50 -2.21 -7.36
CA SER A 27 14.84 -3.28 -8.31
C SER A 27 14.52 -4.68 -7.76
N LEU A 28 14.72 -4.94 -6.46
CA LEU A 28 14.38 -6.21 -5.81
C LEU A 28 12.87 -6.42 -5.66
N LEU A 29 12.10 -5.36 -5.41
CA LEU A 29 10.65 -5.39 -5.33
C LEU A 29 9.99 -5.64 -6.70
N HIS A 30 10.64 -5.24 -7.80
CA HIS A 30 10.16 -5.45 -9.18
C HIS A 30 10.58 -6.79 -9.79
N ALA A 31 11.53 -7.51 -9.19
CA ALA A 31 12.11 -8.71 -9.79
C ALA A 31 11.31 -10.00 -9.55
N GLY A 32 10.20 -9.99 -8.78
CA GLY A 32 9.37 -11.18 -8.54
C GLY A 32 10.10 -12.36 -7.88
N ALA A 33 11.28 -12.13 -7.31
CA ALA A 33 12.02 -13.15 -6.58
C ALA A 33 11.30 -13.40 -5.25
N VAL A 34 10.81 -14.62 -5.05
CA VAL A 34 10.34 -15.10 -3.75
C VAL A 34 11.53 -15.06 -2.79
N MET A 35 11.56 -14.06 -1.91
CA MET A 35 12.61 -13.95 -0.90
C MET A 35 12.40 -15.04 0.15
N ASP A 36 13.46 -15.78 0.45
CA ASP A 36 13.44 -16.81 1.49
C ASP A 36 13.16 -16.16 2.86
N LYS A 37 12.23 -16.72 3.63
CA LYS A 37 11.83 -16.29 4.98
C LYS A 37 13.01 -16.05 5.91
N GLN A 38 14.07 -16.84 5.76
CA GLN A 38 15.25 -16.80 6.64
C GLN A 38 16.15 -15.60 6.38
N THR A 39 15.97 -14.87 5.27
CA THR A 39 16.86 -13.78 4.86
C THR A 39 16.32 -12.37 5.09
N LEU A 40 15.00 -12.19 5.30
CA LEU A 40 14.39 -10.86 5.50
C LEU A 40 14.90 -10.21 6.79
N THR A 41 15.46 -9.01 6.68
CA THR A 41 15.81 -8.18 7.84
C THR A 41 14.61 -7.38 8.34
N PRO A 42 14.59 -6.90 9.60
CA PRO A 42 13.52 -6.01 10.10
C PRO A 42 13.30 -4.77 9.22
N ALA A 43 14.38 -4.16 8.71
CA ALA A 43 14.29 -3.02 7.80
C ALA A 43 13.66 -3.38 6.44
N GLN A 44 13.98 -4.55 5.91
CA GLN A 44 13.34 -5.04 4.68
C GLN A 44 11.86 -5.36 4.90
N LEU A 45 11.49 -5.94 6.05
CA LEU A 45 10.08 -6.17 6.40
C LEU A 45 9.32 -4.85 6.55
N ALA A 46 9.92 -3.83 7.17
CA ALA A 46 9.33 -2.50 7.32
C ALA A 46 8.98 -1.87 5.95
N ALA A 47 9.82 -2.10 4.92
CA ALA A 47 9.57 -1.61 3.56
C ALA A 47 8.35 -2.28 2.86
N TYR A 48 7.80 -3.37 3.39
CA TYR A 48 6.53 -3.96 2.93
C TYR A 48 5.30 -3.34 3.58
N ILE A 49 5.44 -2.49 4.60
CA ILE A 49 4.33 -2.14 5.50
C ILE A 49 3.76 -0.75 5.20
N ASP A 50 2.44 -0.71 4.97
CA ASP A 50 1.62 0.49 5.09
C ASP A 50 1.07 0.53 6.53
N HIS A 51 1.66 1.39 7.38
CA HIS A 51 1.24 1.57 8.77
C HIS A 51 -0.11 2.29 8.82
N THR A 52 -1.14 1.59 9.33
CA THR A 52 -2.54 1.92 9.02
C THR A 52 -3.33 2.33 10.26
N LEU A 53 -4.05 3.47 10.17
CA LEU A 53 -5.04 3.90 11.14
C LEU A 53 -6.29 4.44 10.44
N LEU A 54 -7.39 3.66 10.47
CA LEU A 54 -8.63 3.96 9.77
C LEU A 54 -9.86 4.01 10.70
N LYS A 55 -9.65 4.01 12.02
CA LYS A 55 -10.74 4.13 12.99
C LYS A 55 -11.48 5.45 12.80
N ALA A 56 -12.81 5.41 12.89
CA ALA A 56 -13.66 6.60 12.74
C ALA A 56 -13.43 7.65 13.86
N ASP A 57 -12.98 7.20 15.02
CA ASP A 57 -12.71 8.02 16.22
C ASP A 57 -11.22 8.39 16.38
N ALA A 58 -10.39 8.17 15.34
CA ALA A 58 -8.99 8.56 15.36
C ALA A 58 -8.84 10.08 15.56
N THR A 59 -8.00 10.48 16.49
CA THR A 59 -7.72 11.87 16.81
C THR A 59 -6.43 12.38 16.18
N ALA A 60 -6.22 13.70 16.13
CA ALA A 60 -4.97 14.30 15.67
C ALA A 60 -3.73 13.73 16.39
N LYS A 61 -3.85 13.47 17.70
CA LYS A 61 -2.78 12.87 18.51
C LYS A 61 -2.46 11.44 18.10
N ASP A 62 -3.48 10.67 17.69
CA ASP A 62 -3.26 9.31 17.18
C ASP A 62 -2.55 9.34 15.85
N ILE A 63 -2.87 10.31 14.98
CA ILE A 63 -2.19 10.54 13.70
C ILE A 63 -0.73 10.96 13.90
N GLU A 64 -0.44 11.87 14.82
CA GLU A 64 0.92 12.25 15.16
C GLU A 64 1.76 11.06 15.63
N LYS A 65 1.19 10.23 16.50
CA LYS A 65 1.82 8.99 16.96
C LYS A 65 2.08 8.03 15.82
N LEU A 66 1.09 7.81 14.94
CA LEU A 66 1.23 6.96 13.75
C LEU A 66 2.40 7.41 12.86
N CYS A 67 2.51 8.71 12.61
CA CYS A 67 3.59 9.30 11.81
C CYS A 67 4.96 9.15 12.51
N ALA A 68 5.02 9.35 13.82
CA ALA A 68 6.25 9.17 14.59
C ALA A 68 6.75 7.72 14.51
N GLU A 69 5.85 6.73 14.71
CA GLU A 69 6.14 5.31 14.57
C GLU A 69 6.62 4.96 13.15
N ALA A 70 5.99 5.54 12.11
CA ALA A 70 6.37 5.30 10.73
C ALA A 70 7.77 5.85 10.40
N ARG A 71 8.11 7.03 10.90
CA ARG A 71 9.46 7.63 10.77
C ARG A 71 10.54 6.81 11.47
N GLU A 72 10.29 6.42 12.72
CA GLU A 72 11.23 5.67 13.54
C GLU A 72 11.55 4.31 12.92
N ASN A 73 10.53 3.60 12.41
CA ASN A 73 10.67 2.26 11.87
C ASN A 73 10.89 2.24 10.34
N GLN A 74 10.88 3.41 9.69
CA GLN A 74 11.05 3.54 8.24
C GLN A 74 10.05 2.68 7.45
N PHE A 75 8.76 2.68 7.86
CA PHE A 75 7.71 2.01 7.11
C PHE A 75 7.56 2.61 5.71
N TYR A 76 7.06 1.81 4.77
CA TYR A 76 6.88 2.26 3.40
C TYR A 76 5.91 3.45 3.31
N SER A 77 4.75 3.33 3.96
CA SER A 77 3.74 4.39 3.99
C SER A 77 2.96 4.44 5.30
N VAL A 78 2.25 5.55 5.48
CA VAL A 78 1.15 5.70 6.43
C VAL A 78 -0.16 5.70 5.66
N CYS A 79 -1.16 4.90 6.09
CA CYS A 79 -2.46 4.80 5.43
C CYS A 79 -3.57 5.31 6.36
N VAL A 80 -4.32 6.33 5.91
CA VAL A 80 -5.33 7.05 6.70
C VAL A 80 -6.61 7.32 5.90
N ASN A 81 -7.65 7.81 6.58
CA ASN A 81 -8.84 8.39 5.94
C ASN A 81 -8.50 9.77 5.32
N GLY A 82 -9.19 10.16 4.26
CA GLY A 82 -8.91 11.36 3.47
C GLY A 82 -8.76 12.65 4.29
N SER A 83 -9.60 12.83 5.33
CA SER A 83 -9.55 14.02 6.22
C SER A 83 -8.22 14.20 6.98
N TRP A 84 -7.36 13.20 7.03
CA TRP A 84 -6.07 13.24 7.72
C TRP A 84 -4.86 13.38 6.80
N VAL A 85 -5.05 13.33 5.48
CA VAL A 85 -3.96 13.32 4.49
C VAL A 85 -3.06 14.55 4.65
N GLY A 86 -3.63 15.76 4.70
CA GLY A 86 -2.85 16.98 4.85
C GLY A 86 -2.01 17.04 6.13
N GLN A 87 -2.57 16.57 7.27
CA GLN A 87 -1.81 16.48 8.53
C GLN A 87 -0.69 15.45 8.45
N VAL A 88 -0.97 14.25 7.90
CA VAL A 88 0.04 13.19 7.71
C VAL A 88 1.16 13.69 6.79
N ARG A 89 0.80 14.37 5.69
CA ARG A 89 1.77 14.95 4.76
C ARG A 89 2.71 15.92 5.45
N HIS A 90 2.16 16.81 6.30
CA HIS A 90 2.96 17.72 7.10
C HIS A 90 3.86 17.00 8.12
N CYS A 91 3.32 16.02 8.87
CA CYS A 91 4.09 15.26 9.86
C CYS A 91 5.24 14.43 9.25
N LEU A 92 5.12 14.02 7.99
CA LEU A 92 6.11 13.20 7.29
C LEU A 92 7.03 14.00 6.37
N GLU A 93 6.95 15.34 6.39
CA GLU A 93 7.81 16.20 5.58
C GLU A 93 9.31 15.91 5.84
N GLY A 94 10.10 15.87 4.76
CA GLY A 94 11.53 15.55 4.84
C GLY A 94 11.86 14.08 5.08
N THR A 95 10.87 13.17 5.07
CA THR A 95 11.08 11.71 5.15
C THR A 95 10.80 11.03 3.82
N SER A 96 11.20 9.76 3.70
CA SER A 96 10.87 8.90 2.54
C SER A 96 9.50 8.21 2.66
N VAL A 97 8.85 8.30 3.83
CA VAL A 97 7.57 7.62 4.11
C VAL A 97 6.47 8.21 3.24
N LYS A 98 5.74 7.37 2.51
CA LYS A 98 4.65 7.79 1.63
C LYS A 98 3.35 7.99 2.41
N VAL A 99 2.43 8.74 1.82
CA VAL A 99 1.07 8.94 2.35
C VAL A 99 0.09 8.19 1.45
N ALA A 100 -0.67 7.26 2.01
CA ALA A 100 -1.75 6.55 1.33
C ALA A 100 -3.10 6.99 1.91
N SER A 101 -4.08 7.28 1.04
CA SER A 101 -5.45 7.57 1.42
C SER A 101 -6.39 6.46 1.00
N VAL A 102 -7.38 6.14 1.84
CA VAL A 102 -8.49 5.30 1.40
C VAL A 102 -9.56 6.15 0.70
N VAL A 103 -10.27 5.54 -0.26
CA VAL A 103 -11.35 6.15 -1.05
C VAL A 103 -12.54 5.19 -1.14
N GLY A 104 -13.76 5.71 -1.03
CA GLY A 104 -14.97 4.90 -1.02
C GLY A 104 -15.08 3.97 0.19
N PHE A 105 -14.38 4.27 1.24
CA PHE A 105 -14.10 3.35 2.33
C PHE A 105 -15.11 3.47 3.48
N PRO A 106 -15.52 2.33 4.12
CA PRO A 106 -15.10 0.96 3.80
C PRO A 106 -16.03 0.21 2.84
N LEU A 107 -17.17 0.76 2.44
CA LEU A 107 -18.24 0.03 1.78
C LEU A 107 -18.10 -0.08 0.25
N GLY A 108 -17.43 0.87 -0.39
CA GLY A 108 -17.33 0.95 -1.85
C GLY A 108 -18.65 1.22 -2.57
N ALA A 109 -19.74 1.49 -1.85
CA ALA A 109 -21.12 1.52 -2.39
C ALA A 109 -21.56 2.89 -2.93
N MET A 110 -20.69 3.90 -2.86
CA MET A 110 -20.96 5.23 -3.42
C MET A 110 -20.84 5.23 -4.96
N SER A 111 -21.28 6.32 -5.60
CA SER A 111 -21.13 6.48 -7.06
C SER A 111 -19.65 6.60 -7.47
N GLY A 112 -19.36 6.24 -8.74
CA GLY A 112 -18.02 6.42 -9.32
C GLY A 112 -17.56 7.87 -9.27
N ASP A 113 -18.45 8.83 -9.58
CA ASP A 113 -18.13 10.28 -9.53
C ASP A 113 -17.72 10.72 -8.12
N ALA A 114 -18.37 10.20 -7.05
CA ALA A 114 -17.99 10.50 -5.68
C ALA A 114 -16.60 9.96 -5.34
N LYS A 115 -16.26 8.74 -5.79
CA LYS A 115 -14.91 8.17 -5.60
C LYS A 115 -13.85 8.93 -6.39
N ARG A 116 -14.16 9.34 -7.62
CA ARG A 116 -13.30 10.18 -8.43
C ARG A 116 -12.97 11.48 -7.69
N PHE A 117 -13.98 12.21 -7.24
CA PHE A 117 -13.79 13.46 -6.50
C PHE A 117 -13.00 13.28 -5.19
N GLU A 118 -13.30 12.20 -4.43
CA GLU A 118 -12.56 11.86 -3.20
C GLU A 118 -11.09 11.55 -3.51
N THR A 119 -10.81 10.93 -4.66
CA THR A 119 -9.45 10.66 -5.13
C THR A 119 -8.71 11.95 -5.45
N GLU A 120 -9.31 12.84 -6.26
CA GLU A 120 -8.75 14.16 -6.60
C GLU A 120 -8.43 14.95 -5.33
N ALA A 121 -9.37 15.04 -4.39
CA ALA A 121 -9.17 15.73 -3.13
C ALA A 121 -8.03 15.13 -2.29
N ALA A 122 -7.91 13.81 -2.22
CA ALA A 122 -6.83 13.15 -1.48
C ALA A 122 -5.45 13.40 -2.11
N ILE A 123 -5.36 13.43 -3.45
CA ILE A 123 -4.12 13.76 -4.16
C ILE A 123 -3.74 15.23 -3.94
N ASP A 124 -4.69 16.15 -4.05
CA ASP A 124 -4.48 17.58 -3.80
C ASP A 124 -3.99 17.85 -2.37
N ASP A 125 -4.47 17.10 -1.39
CA ASP A 125 -4.03 17.15 0.01
C ASP A 125 -2.65 16.50 0.24
N GLY A 126 -2.08 15.82 -0.78
CA GLY A 126 -0.72 15.30 -0.77
C GLY A 126 -0.61 13.79 -0.56
N ALA A 127 -1.65 13.01 -0.87
CA ALA A 127 -1.54 11.56 -0.94
C ALA A 127 -0.61 11.14 -2.10
N HIS A 128 0.18 10.10 -1.87
CA HIS A 128 1.08 9.49 -2.85
C HIS A 128 0.56 8.14 -3.37
N GLU A 129 -0.47 7.58 -2.73
CA GLU A 129 -1.11 6.31 -3.11
C GLU A 129 -2.58 6.35 -2.71
N ILE A 130 -3.43 5.70 -3.49
CA ILE A 130 -4.88 5.61 -3.26
C ILE A 130 -5.27 4.14 -3.06
N ASP A 131 -5.98 3.84 -1.97
CA ASP A 131 -6.57 2.53 -1.69
C ASP A 131 -8.10 2.64 -1.86
N VAL A 132 -8.64 2.38 -3.07
CA VAL A 132 -10.08 2.50 -3.35
C VAL A 132 -10.82 1.20 -3.10
N VAL A 133 -11.99 1.26 -2.47
CA VAL A 133 -12.89 0.11 -2.36
C VAL A 133 -13.76 0.01 -3.60
N LEU A 134 -13.74 -1.15 -4.23
CA LEU A 134 -14.54 -1.44 -5.41
C LEU A 134 -16.06 -1.47 -5.08
N ASN A 135 -16.94 -1.24 -6.06
CA ASN A 135 -18.38 -1.42 -5.88
C ASN A 135 -18.75 -2.92 -5.95
N LEU A 136 -18.77 -3.56 -4.78
CA LEU A 136 -19.07 -4.98 -4.65
C LEU A 136 -20.48 -5.35 -5.16
N GLY A 137 -21.46 -4.50 -4.95
CA GLY A 137 -22.83 -4.75 -5.42
C GLY A 137 -22.91 -4.83 -6.95
N ARG A 138 -22.20 -3.94 -7.64
CA ARG A 138 -22.11 -3.95 -9.11
C ARG A 138 -21.36 -5.18 -9.63
N LEU A 139 -20.24 -5.54 -8.97
CA LEU A 139 -19.50 -6.77 -9.32
C LEU A 139 -20.38 -8.01 -9.20
N LYS A 140 -21.11 -8.16 -8.06
CA LYS A 140 -22.02 -9.29 -7.83
C LYS A 140 -23.20 -9.34 -8.79
N ALA A 141 -23.66 -8.20 -9.25
CA ALA A 141 -24.69 -8.10 -10.28
C ALA A 141 -24.17 -8.44 -11.70
N GLY A 142 -22.88 -8.71 -11.88
CA GLY A 142 -22.26 -8.97 -13.17
C GLY A 142 -22.06 -7.72 -14.04
N ASP A 143 -22.16 -6.51 -13.46
CA ASP A 143 -21.99 -5.24 -14.15
C ASP A 143 -20.51 -4.86 -14.26
N ASP A 144 -19.74 -5.71 -14.94
CA ASP A 144 -18.29 -5.55 -15.11
C ASP A 144 -17.94 -4.24 -15.85
N LYS A 145 -18.82 -3.78 -16.74
CA LYS A 145 -18.62 -2.52 -17.46
C LYS A 145 -18.64 -1.31 -16.52
N TYR A 146 -19.57 -1.30 -15.56
CA TYR A 146 -19.62 -0.26 -14.53
C TYR A 146 -18.38 -0.31 -13.65
N VAL A 147 -18.02 -1.50 -13.16
CA VAL A 147 -16.85 -1.70 -12.28
C VAL A 147 -15.56 -1.22 -12.97
N LEU A 148 -15.34 -1.64 -14.21
CA LEU A 148 -14.17 -1.26 -14.97
C LEU A 148 -14.10 0.26 -15.24
N ARG A 149 -15.23 0.88 -15.58
CA ARG A 149 -15.31 2.32 -15.77
C ARG A 149 -15.00 3.07 -14.47
N GLU A 150 -15.63 2.70 -13.36
CA GLU A 150 -15.40 3.30 -12.04
C GLU A 150 -13.92 3.26 -11.66
N LEU A 151 -13.26 2.09 -11.86
CA LEU A 151 -11.85 1.94 -11.54
C LEU A 151 -10.94 2.78 -12.46
N ARG A 152 -11.27 2.88 -13.75
CA ARG A 152 -10.54 3.75 -14.70
C ARG A 152 -10.68 5.23 -14.35
N ASP A 153 -11.87 5.65 -13.96
CA ASP A 153 -12.13 7.04 -13.54
C ASP A 153 -11.31 7.38 -12.28
N VAL A 154 -11.16 6.46 -11.34
CA VAL A 154 -10.29 6.62 -10.15
C VAL A 154 -8.81 6.62 -10.53
N VAL A 155 -8.38 5.73 -11.43
CA VAL A 155 -6.98 5.69 -11.90
C VAL A 155 -6.61 6.98 -12.62
N GLU A 156 -7.51 7.50 -13.46
CA GLU A 156 -7.32 8.79 -14.13
C GLU A 156 -7.23 9.95 -13.14
N ALA A 157 -8.10 9.97 -12.11
CA ALA A 157 -8.10 10.99 -11.07
C ALA A 157 -6.85 10.95 -10.17
N ALA A 158 -6.22 9.78 -10.02
CA ALA A 158 -4.99 9.62 -9.28
C ALA A 158 -3.73 10.04 -10.06
N ASP A 159 -3.87 10.32 -11.38
CA ASP A 159 -2.80 10.72 -12.29
C ASP A 159 -1.60 9.74 -12.27
N GLU A 160 -0.42 10.19 -11.91
CA GLU A 160 0.79 9.35 -11.82
C GLU A 160 0.85 8.45 -10.57
N TRP A 161 -0.01 8.71 -9.58
CA TRP A 161 0.03 7.99 -8.29
C TRP A 161 -0.63 6.62 -8.37
N PRO A 162 -0.01 5.59 -7.75
CA PRO A 162 -0.53 4.23 -7.83
C PRO A 162 -1.86 4.06 -7.09
N VAL A 163 -2.80 3.40 -7.75
CA VAL A 163 -4.08 2.99 -7.19
C VAL A 163 -4.02 1.52 -6.78
N LYS A 164 -4.52 1.22 -5.57
CA LYS A 164 -4.72 -0.13 -5.05
C LYS A 164 -6.22 -0.38 -4.89
N VAL A 165 -6.74 -1.43 -5.51
CA VAL A 165 -8.16 -1.75 -5.46
C VAL A 165 -8.46 -2.78 -4.39
N ILE A 166 -9.26 -2.41 -3.39
CA ILE A 166 -9.73 -3.29 -2.32
C ILE A 166 -10.92 -4.09 -2.85
N ILE A 167 -10.76 -5.40 -2.96
CA ILE A 167 -11.79 -6.28 -3.52
C ILE A 167 -12.66 -6.96 -2.45
N GLU A 168 -12.33 -6.83 -1.17
CA GLU A 168 -13.03 -7.42 0.00
C GLU A 168 -13.26 -8.92 -0.17
N THR A 169 -12.18 -9.68 -0.18
CA THR A 169 -12.15 -11.11 -0.54
C THR A 169 -13.13 -11.98 0.22
N CYS A 170 -13.42 -11.65 1.49
CA CYS A 170 -14.34 -12.42 2.34
C CYS A 170 -15.81 -12.38 1.87
N LEU A 171 -16.17 -11.45 0.98
CA LEU A 171 -17.51 -11.32 0.40
C LEU A 171 -17.64 -11.94 -1.00
N LEU A 172 -16.55 -12.49 -1.56
CA LEU A 172 -16.46 -12.95 -2.94
C LEU A 172 -16.26 -14.47 -3.02
N THR A 173 -16.91 -15.09 -4.03
CA THR A 173 -16.59 -16.46 -4.43
C THR A 173 -15.20 -16.51 -5.10
N ARG A 174 -14.66 -17.72 -5.31
CA ARG A 174 -13.37 -17.90 -6.01
C ARG A 174 -13.42 -17.31 -7.43
N GLU A 175 -14.51 -17.55 -8.16
CA GLU A 175 -14.72 -17.08 -9.53
C GLU A 175 -14.82 -15.55 -9.58
N GLU A 176 -15.51 -14.94 -8.61
CA GLU A 176 -15.61 -13.49 -8.48
C GLU A 176 -14.25 -12.86 -8.17
N LYS A 177 -13.41 -13.50 -7.33
CA LYS A 177 -12.04 -13.04 -7.03
C LYS A 177 -11.16 -13.04 -8.29
N ILE A 178 -11.21 -14.10 -9.09
CA ILE A 178 -10.47 -14.19 -10.35
C ILE A 178 -10.94 -13.10 -11.31
N ARG A 179 -12.25 -13.00 -11.53
CA ARG A 179 -12.85 -12.01 -12.44
C ARG A 179 -12.47 -10.58 -12.06
N VAL A 180 -12.61 -10.22 -10.79
CA VAL A 180 -12.29 -8.86 -10.35
C VAL A 180 -10.80 -8.55 -10.43
N CYS A 181 -9.92 -9.50 -10.14
CA CYS A 181 -8.47 -9.33 -10.33
C CYS A 181 -8.13 -8.99 -11.80
N GLN A 182 -8.80 -9.62 -12.77
CA GLN A 182 -8.64 -9.31 -14.19
C GLN A 182 -9.12 -7.89 -14.53
N LEU A 183 -10.28 -7.47 -14.00
CA LEU A 183 -10.80 -6.11 -14.16
C LEU A 183 -9.85 -5.06 -13.54
N VAL A 184 -9.26 -5.36 -12.38
CA VAL A 184 -8.28 -4.48 -11.72
C VAL A 184 -7.04 -4.30 -12.59
N VAL A 185 -6.52 -5.38 -13.17
CA VAL A 185 -5.38 -5.29 -14.11
C VAL A 185 -5.76 -4.46 -15.35
N GLU A 186 -6.95 -4.69 -15.91
CA GLU A 186 -7.44 -3.97 -17.11
C GLU A 186 -7.71 -2.49 -16.84
N SER A 187 -8.01 -2.11 -15.60
CA SER A 187 -8.28 -0.71 -15.23
C SER A 187 -7.07 0.20 -15.26
N GLY A 188 -5.85 -0.36 -15.24
CA GLY A 188 -4.59 0.40 -15.12
C GLY A 188 -4.13 0.62 -13.68
N ALA A 189 -4.89 0.15 -12.68
CA ALA A 189 -4.45 0.14 -11.29
C ALA A 189 -3.10 -0.60 -11.13
N LYS A 190 -2.41 -0.37 -10.04
CA LYS A 190 -1.08 -0.97 -9.79
C LYS A 190 -1.10 -2.10 -8.78
N PHE A 191 -2.14 -2.19 -7.96
CA PHE A 191 -2.31 -3.22 -6.94
C PHE A 191 -3.75 -3.72 -6.88
N VAL A 192 -3.90 -5.00 -6.54
CA VAL A 192 -5.10 -5.56 -5.96
C VAL A 192 -4.87 -5.76 -4.45
N LYS A 193 -5.86 -5.37 -3.62
CA LYS A 193 -5.79 -5.44 -2.14
C LYS A 193 -6.91 -6.35 -1.62
N THR A 194 -6.60 -7.20 -0.64
CA THR A 194 -7.54 -8.19 -0.14
C THR A 194 -8.77 -7.56 0.53
N SER A 195 -8.57 -6.70 1.51
CA SER A 195 -9.62 -6.40 2.50
C SER A 195 -9.55 -4.98 3.04
N THR A 196 -10.69 -4.48 3.51
CA THR A 196 -10.79 -3.22 4.26
C THR A 196 -10.33 -3.38 5.71
N GLY A 197 -10.55 -4.55 6.31
CA GLY A 197 -10.40 -4.79 7.75
C GLY A 197 -11.65 -4.41 8.57
N PHE A 198 -12.75 -3.99 7.89
CA PHE A 198 -14.02 -3.59 8.51
C PHE A 198 -15.18 -4.53 8.15
N SER A 199 -14.90 -5.67 7.52
CA SER A 199 -15.87 -6.70 7.18
C SER A 199 -15.67 -7.94 8.05
N THR A 200 -16.34 -9.05 7.68
CA THR A 200 -16.36 -10.30 8.44
C THR A 200 -15.05 -11.08 8.40
N GLY A 201 -14.14 -10.77 7.46
CA GLY A 201 -12.85 -11.44 7.30
C GLY A 201 -11.74 -10.48 6.88
N GLY A 202 -10.51 -10.97 6.88
CA GLY A 202 -9.30 -10.28 6.45
C GLY A 202 -8.53 -11.07 5.40
N ALA A 203 -7.23 -10.79 5.24
CA ALA A 203 -6.36 -11.49 4.34
C ALA A 203 -6.19 -12.96 4.75
N THR A 204 -6.24 -13.86 3.77
CA THR A 204 -5.86 -15.27 3.93
C THR A 204 -4.72 -15.60 2.97
N VAL A 205 -3.89 -16.59 3.34
CA VAL A 205 -2.80 -17.09 2.49
C VAL A 205 -3.34 -17.57 1.13
N ASP A 206 -4.48 -18.24 1.14
CA ASP A 206 -5.10 -18.78 -0.08
C ASP A 206 -5.61 -17.68 -1.00
N ASP A 207 -6.21 -16.60 -0.45
CA ASP A 207 -6.64 -15.46 -1.25
C ASP A 207 -5.45 -14.71 -1.86
N VAL A 208 -4.40 -14.48 -1.08
CA VAL A 208 -3.19 -13.82 -1.59
C VAL A 208 -2.54 -14.65 -2.70
N ARG A 209 -2.45 -15.97 -2.53
CA ARG A 209 -1.93 -16.88 -3.56
C ARG A 209 -2.79 -16.85 -4.82
N LEU A 210 -4.12 -16.94 -4.68
CA LEU A 210 -5.04 -16.84 -5.80
C LEU A 210 -4.92 -15.52 -6.56
N MET A 211 -4.85 -14.41 -5.82
CA MET A 211 -4.67 -13.08 -6.41
C MET A 211 -3.34 -13.00 -7.17
N ARG A 212 -2.24 -13.47 -6.55
CA ARG A 212 -0.91 -13.51 -7.19
C ARG A 212 -0.90 -14.34 -8.47
N GLU A 213 -1.48 -15.53 -8.44
CA GLU A 213 -1.61 -16.40 -9.62
C GLU A 213 -2.41 -15.71 -10.75
N THR A 214 -3.48 -14.99 -10.38
CA THR A 214 -4.37 -14.35 -11.35
C THR A 214 -3.75 -13.11 -12.00
N VAL A 215 -3.08 -12.24 -11.21
CA VAL A 215 -2.53 -10.98 -11.73
C VAL A 215 -1.11 -11.11 -12.29
N GLY A 216 -0.48 -12.27 -12.09
CA GLY A 216 0.90 -12.53 -12.55
C GLY A 216 1.97 -11.95 -11.63
N PRO A 217 3.27 -12.21 -11.92
CA PRO A 217 4.38 -11.97 -10.98
C PRO A 217 4.73 -10.48 -10.78
N LYS A 218 4.39 -9.62 -11.72
CA LYS A 218 4.81 -8.20 -11.73
C LYS A 218 3.78 -7.24 -11.14
N PHE A 219 2.52 -7.64 -11.02
CA PHE A 219 1.46 -6.80 -10.50
C PHE A 219 1.50 -6.74 -8.98
N GLY A 220 1.15 -5.61 -8.36
CA GLY A 220 1.14 -5.47 -6.91
C GLY A 220 0.01 -6.28 -6.25
N VAL A 221 0.32 -6.99 -5.15
CA VAL A 221 -0.67 -7.63 -4.29
C VAL A 221 -0.49 -7.10 -2.87
N LYS A 222 -1.51 -6.47 -2.31
CA LYS A 222 -1.52 -5.99 -0.93
C LYS A 222 -2.41 -6.88 -0.06
N ALA A 223 -1.82 -7.47 0.97
CA ALA A 223 -2.56 -8.19 2.00
C ALA A 223 -2.90 -7.25 3.16
N SER A 224 -4.16 -7.22 3.61
CA SER A 224 -4.61 -6.39 4.74
C SER A 224 -5.81 -6.99 5.47
N GLY A 225 -5.98 -6.58 6.74
CA GLY A 225 -6.99 -7.13 7.63
C GLY A 225 -6.53 -8.42 8.32
N GLY A 226 -6.51 -8.40 9.65
CA GLY A 226 -6.17 -9.58 10.46
C GLY A 226 -4.68 -9.89 10.62
N ILE A 227 -3.77 -9.12 10.01
CA ILE A 227 -2.31 -9.31 10.11
C ILE A 227 -1.83 -8.63 11.40
N ARG A 228 -1.48 -9.42 12.44
CA ARG A 228 -1.18 -8.88 13.78
C ARG A 228 0.17 -9.31 14.34
N ASP A 229 0.82 -10.28 13.73
CA ASP A 229 2.09 -10.85 14.19
C ASP A 229 3.03 -11.12 13.01
N THR A 230 4.29 -11.36 13.33
CA THR A 230 5.37 -11.57 12.36
C THR A 230 5.14 -12.82 11.50
N GLN A 231 4.66 -13.91 12.08
CA GLN A 231 4.46 -15.16 11.33
C GLN A 231 3.38 -15.01 10.27
N THR A 232 2.26 -14.38 10.62
CA THR A 232 1.19 -14.04 9.66
C THR A 232 1.71 -13.12 8.55
N ALA A 233 2.48 -12.08 8.90
CA ALA A 233 3.06 -11.16 7.92
C ALA A 233 3.98 -11.88 6.93
N LEU A 234 4.88 -12.74 7.41
CA LEU A 234 5.77 -13.54 6.58
C LEU A 234 5.01 -14.52 5.69
N ALA A 235 3.95 -15.17 6.21
CA ALA A 235 3.12 -16.07 5.43
C ALA A 235 2.41 -15.35 4.26
N MET A 236 1.97 -14.08 4.45
CA MET A 236 1.38 -13.29 3.36
C MET A 236 2.42 -12.94 2.28
N ILE A 237 3.65 -12.57 2.68
CA ILE A 237 4.74 -12.29 1.75
C ILE A 237 5.09 -13.56 0.95
N GLU A 238 5.21 -14.70 1.61
CA GLU A 238 5.48 -15.99 0.95
C GLU A 238 4.37 -16.40 -0.02
N ALA A 239 3.12 -16.07 0.30
CA ALA A 239 1.98 -16.29 -0.60
C ALA A 239 1.98 -15.36 -1.83
N GLY A 240 2.86 -14.35 -1.87
CA GLY A 240 3.04 -13.44 -2.98
C GLY A 240 2.58 -12.00 -2.74
N ALA A 241 2.30 -11.61 -1.48
CA ALA A 241 2.06 -10.21 -1.17
C ALA A 241 3.35 -9.38 -1.33
N THR A 242 3.24 -8.24 -2.00
CA THR A 242 4.32 -7.26 -2.15
C THR A 242 4.10 -6.03 -1.28
N ARG A 243 2.98 -5.98 -0.56
CA ARG A 243 2.63 -4.93 0.40
C ARG A 243 1.76 -5.51 1.52
N LEU A 244 1.92 -5.00 2.73
CA LEU A 244 1.12 -5.37 3.89
C LEU A 244 0.43 -4.13 4.46
N GLY A 245 -0.88 -4.20 4.72
CA GLY A 245 -1.63 -3.17 5.43
C GLY A 245 -1.96 -3.64 6.84
N THR A 246 -1.42 -3.00 7.86
CA THR A 246 -1.64 -3.41 9.26
C THR A 246 -1.52 -2.23 10.23
N SER A 247 -2.24 -2.31 11.36
CA SER A 247 -2.08 -1.43 12.52
C SER A 247 -1.07 -1.95 13.56
N ALA A 248 -0.60 -3.20 13.41
CA ALA A 248 0.33 -3.85 14.33
C ALA A 248 1.80 -3.79 13.85
N SER A 249 2.12 -2.83 12.97
CA SER A 249 3.39 -2.76 12.23
C SER A 249 4.62 -2.83 13.13
N VAL A 250 4.62 -2.06 14.22
CA VAL A 250 5.75 -2.01 15.18
C VAL A 250 5.98 -3.38 15.84
N ALA A 251 4.90 -4.05 16.28
CA ALA A 251 4.99 -5.38 16.88
C ALA A 251 5.52 -6.43 15.88
N ILE A 252 5.06 -6.36 14.62
CA ILE A 252 5.48 -7.26 13.54
C ILE A 252 6.98 -7.14 13.27
N VAL A 253 7.51 -5.92 13.18
CA VAL A 253 8.94 -5.71 12.90
C VAL A 253 9.81 -6.07 14.09
N LYS A 254 9.39 -5.74 15.32
CA LYS A 254 10.08 -6.15 16.55
C LYS A 254 10.13 -7.66 16.72
N GLY A 255 9.03 -8.37 16.48
CA GLY A 255 8.99 -9.82 16.57
C GLY A 255 9.93 -10.53 15.57
N LEU A 256 10.20 -9.94 14.39
CA LEU A 256 11.21 -10.48 13.48
C LEU A 256 12.64 -10.30 14.02
N ALA A 257 12.91 -9.18 14.70
CA ALA A 257 14.22 -8.95 15.33
C ALA A 257 14.49 -9.95 16.46
N GLU A 258 13.46 -10.27 17.28
CA GLU A 258 13.53 -11.24 18.37
C GLU A 258 13.78 -12.66 17.84
N ILE A 259 13.05 -13.12 16.83
CA ILE A 259 13.25 -14.44 16.20
C ILE A 259 14.69 -14.62 15.70
N LYS A 260 15.33 -13.54 15.22
CA LYS A 260 16.69 -13.58 14.69
C LYS A 260 17.80 -13.47 15.76
N SER A 261 17.47 -12.98 16.95
CA SER A 261 18.41 -12.92 18.07
C SER A 261 18.53 -14.26 18.81
N ASP A 262 17.51 -15.11 18.71
CA ASP A 262 17.41 -16.39 19.42
C ASP A 262 17.88 -17.60 18.55
N GLY A 263 18.26 -17.38 17.31
CA GLY A 263 18.77 -18.41 16.37
C GLY A 263 20.19 -18.14 15.92
#